data_f2a135f870347748fddfa657db7c327a
#
_entry.id   f2a135f870347748fddfa657db7c327a
#
_cell.length_a   1.000
_cell.length_b   1.000
_cell.length_c   1.000
_cell.angle_alpha   90.00
_cell.angle_beta   90.00
_cell.angle_gamma   90.00
#
_symmetry.space_group_name_H-M   'P 1'
#
loop_
_entity.id
_entity.type
_entity.pdbx_description
1 polymer ?
#
loop_
_entity_poly.entity_id
_entity_poly.type
_entity_poly.pdbx_seq_one_letter_code
_entity_poly.pdbx_strand_id
1 'polypeptide(L)'
;MNHQQLSVAFFTIVRKEIRRFMRIWPQTLLPPAITMSLYFVIFGNLVGSRIGEMGGFSYIQFIVPGLIMMSVITNSYSNVTSSFFSAKFQRSVEELITSPVPNHVILLGFMVGGVARGICVGFIVTLVSLLFTQLSIFNIFVTIYTVIITSMLFSLGGFINAVYAKSFDDISIIPTFILTPLTYLGGVFYAISNLSPFWQNVSLLNPIVYMVNAFRYGILGHSDVNVWISLMVISAACFMMYAIAYHLLSRGTGMRE
;
A
#
# COMPACT_ATOMS: atom_id res chain seq x y z
N MET A 1 32.24 -2.21 -1.74
CA MET A 1 31.80 -3.03 -0.59
C MET A 1 31.77 -4.50 -0.98
N ASN A 2 32.16 -5.38 -0.05
CA ASN A 2 32.04 -6.84 -0.22
C ASN A 2 30.56 -7.27 -0.03
N HIS A 3 30.16 -8.42 -0.58
CA HIS A 3 28.77 -8.95 -0.47
C HIS A 3 28.27 -9.03 0.97
N GLN A 4 29.12 -9.40 1.93
CA GLN A 4 28.78 -9.41 3.35
C GLN A 4 28.45 -8.01 3.89
N GLN A 5 29.21 -6.99 3.52
CA GLN A 5 28.95 -5.61 3.93
C GLN A 5 27.66 -5.05 3.35
N LEU A 6 27.32 -5.41 2.10
CA LEU A 6 26.04 -5.04 1.46
C LEU A 6 24.85 -5.67 2.19
N SER A 7 24.95 -6.96 2.52
CA SER A 7 23.91 -7.65 3.28
C SER A 7 23.74 -7.05 4.68
N VAL A 8 24.82 -6.75 5.40
CA VAL A 8 24.78 -6.11 6.72
C VAL A 8 24.11 -4.73 6.62
N ALA A 9 24.49 -3.91 5.64
CA ALA A 9 23.89 -2.59 5.45
C ALA A 9 22.37 -2.70 5.17
N PHE A 10 21.97 -3.59 4.24
CA PHE A 10 20.57 -3.85 3.93
C PHE A 10 19.77 -4.26 5.16
N PHE A 11 20.19 -5.30 5.87
CA PHE A 11 19.49 -5.79 7.05
C PHE A 11 19.47 -4.78 8.18
N THR A 12 20.48 -3.92 8.30
CA THR A 12 20.51 -2.83 9.28
C THR A 12 19.41 -1.82 9.01
N ILE A 13 19.25 -1.38 7.74
CA ILE A 13 18.18 -0.46 7.34
C ILE A 13 16.82 -1.11 7.56
N VAL A 14 16.61 -2.33 7.09
CA VAL A 14 15.34 -3.07 7.27
C VAL A 14 14.98 -3.21 8.75
N ARG A 15 15.94 -3.63 9.58
CA ARG A 15 15.74 -3.78 11.03
C ARG A 15 15.39 -2.44 11.71
N LYS A 16 16.06 -1.36 11.31
CA LYS A 16 15.75 0.00 11.79
C LYS A 16 14.29 0.35 11.44
N GLU A 17 13.87 0.14 10.20
CA GLU A 17 12.53 0.48 9.73
C GLU A 17 11.44 -0.35 10.44
N ILE A 18 11.65 -1.66 10.59
CA ILE A 18 10.70 -2.54 11.28
C ILE A 18 10.62 -2.15 12.78
N ARG A 19 11.75 -1.97 13.45
CA ARG A 19 11.77 -1.57 14.86
C ARG A 19 11.12 -0.21 15.09
N ARG A 20 11.22 0.71 14.14
CA ARG A 20 10.62 2.03 14.22
C ARG A 20 9.09 1.96 14.36
N PHE A 21 8.40 1.30 13.44
CA PHE A 21 6.93 1.22 13.51
C PHE A 21 6.44 0.26 14.61
N MET A 22 7.20 -0.79 14.90
CA MET A 22 6.86 -1.71 16.00
C MET A 22 6.99 -1.08 17.37
N ARG A 23 7.96 -0.18 17.57
CA ARG A 23 8.10 0.54 18.85
C ARG A 23 6.90 1.40 19.20
N ILE A 24 6.22 1.92 18.19
CA ILE A 24 5.01 2.76 18.33
C ILE A 24 3.77 2.03 17.79
N TRP A 25 3.69 0.70 17.98
CA TRP A 25 2.62 -0.13 17.44
C TRP A 25 1.19 0.35 17.78
N PRO A 26 0.91 0.94 18.97
CA PRO A 26 -0.43 1.45 19.24
C PRO A 26 -0.84 2.58 18.29
N GLN A 27 0.12 3.39 17.84
CA GLN A 27 -0.13 4.49 16.90
C GLN A 27 -0.11 4.03 15.44
N THR A 28 0.53 2.92 15.14
CA THR A 28 0.72 2.47 13.76
C THR A 28 -0.22 1.34 13.34
N LEU A 29 -0.60 0.46 14.26
CA LEU A 29 -1.39 -0.74 13.96
C LEU A 29 -2.84 -0.67 14.50
N LEU A 30 -3.09 -0.02 15.65
CA LEU A 30 -4.44 0.07 16.21
C LEU A 30 -5.39 0.96 15.37
N PRO A 31 -5.02 2.16 14.89
CA PRO A 31 -5.95 2.99 14.15
C PRO A 31 -6.53 2.30 12.90
N PRO A 32 -5.74 1.61 12.05
CA PRO A 32 -6.31 0.85 10.94
C PRO A 32 -7.29 -0.24 11.39
N ALA A 33 -6.99 -0.96 12.47
CA ALA A 33 -7.87 -2.01 12.98
C ALA A 33 -9.21 -1.43 13.46
N ILE A 34 -9.18 -0.33 14.23
CA ILE A 34 -10.38 0.34 14.72
C ILE A 34 -11.20 0.91 13.56
N THR A 35 -10.56 1.64 12.65
CA THR A 35 -11.24 2.25 11.50
C THR A 35 -11.91 1.20 10.63
N MET A 36 -11.21 0.09 10.34
CA MET A 36 -11.80 -0.98 9.52
C MET A 36 -12.91 -1.73 10.25
N SER A 37 -12.82 -1.90 11.58
CA SER A 37 -13.94 -2.43 12.38
C SER A 37 -15.18 -1.58 12.22
N LEU A 38 -15.05 -0.25 12.27
CA LEU A 38 -16.17 0.67 12.05
C LEU A 38 -16.74 0.57 10.63
N TYR A 39 -15.86 0.45 9.63
CA TYR A 39 -16.33 0.19 8.25
C TYR A 39 -17.11 -1.12 8.14
N PHE A 40 -16.64 -2.20 8.76
CA PHE A 40 -17.35 -3.48 8.75
C PHE A 40 -18.71 -3.41 9.45
N VAL A 41 -18.82 -2.70 10.56
CA VAL A 41 -20.10 -2.48 11.23
C VAL A 41 -21.07 -1.67 10.37
N ILE A 42 -20.61 -0.53 9.84
CA ILE A 42 -21.46 0.38 9.05
C ILE A 42 -21.85 -0.27 7.73
N PHE A 43 -20.88 -0.69 6.94
CA PHE A 43 -21.13 -1.22 5.60
C PHE A 43 -21.59 -2.66 5.59
N GLY A 44 -21.18 -3.47 6.58
CA GLY A 44 -21.65 -4.84 6.70
C GLY A 44 -23.10 -4.93 7.17
N ASN A 45 -23.44 -4.28 8.28
CA ASN A 45 -24.76 -4.41 8.91
C ASN A 45 -25.77 -3.38 8.39
N LEU A 46 -25.42 -2.07 8.40
CA LEU A 46 -26.39 -1.03 8.10
C LEU A 46 -26.63 -0.89 6.58
N VAL A 47 -25.58 -0.86 5.80
CA VAL A 47 -25.67 -0.67 4.35
C VAL A 47 -25.88 -2.02 3.65
N GLY A 48 -25.19 -3.07 4.10
CA GLY A 48 -25.26 -4.41 3.50
C GLY A 48 -26.65 -5.02 3.54
N SER A 49 -27.43 -4.77 4.62
CA SER A 49 -28.84 -5.22 4.73
C SER A 49 -29.77 -4.61 3.66
N ARG A 50 -29.39 -3.46 3.09
CA ARG A 50 -30.17 -2.77 2.05
C ARG A 50 -29.72 -3.10 0.64
N ILE A 51 -28.42 -3.35 0.43
CA ILE A 51 -27.83 -3.66 -0.90
C ILE A 51 -28.03 -5.14 -1.24
N GLY A 52 -27.96 -6.04 -0.24
CA GLY A 52 -28.07 -7.48 -0.44
C GLY A 52 -26.78 -8.09 -1.00
N GLU A 53 -26.84 -8.66 -2.19
CA GLU A 53 -25.71 -9.34 -2.84
C GLU A 53 -25.08 -8.48 -3.94
N MET A 54 -23.76 -8.63 -4.09
CA MET A 54 -22.97 -8.00 -5.14
C MET A 54 -21.98 -9.02 -5.74
N GLY A 55 -22.07 -9.24 -7.07
CA GLY A 55 -21.21 -10.23 -7.73
C GLY A 55 -21.41 -11.68 -7.25
N GLY A 56 -22.59 -12.02 -6.72
CA GLY A 56 -22.88 -13.35 -6.15
C GLY A 56 -22.37 -13.58 -4.72
N PHE A 57 -21.89 -12.53 -4.06
CA PHE A 57 -21.45 -12.56 -2.66
C PHE A 57 -22.25 -11.57 -1.81
N SER A 58 -22.35 -11.82 -0.52
CA SER A 58 -22.93 -10.81 0.39
C SER A 58 -22.11 -9.53 0.30
N TYR A 59 -22.77 -8.37 0.47
CA TYR A 59 -22.10 -7.08 0.32
C TYR A 59 -20.86 -6.95 1.20
N ILE A 60 -20.89 -7.48 2.43
CA ILE A 60 -19.73 -7.45 3.33
C ILE A 60 -18.56 -8.30 2.77
N GLN A 61 -18.84 -9.50 2.23
CA GLN A 61 -17.80 -10.32 1.61
C GLN A 61 -17.15 -9.61 0.41
N PHE A 62 -17.95 -8.89 -0.36
CA PHE A 62 -17.48 -8.16 -1.53
C PHE A 62 -16.54 -6.99 -1.16
N ILE A 63 -16.84 -6.21 -0.11
CA ILE A 63 -16.06 -5.02 0.26
C ILE A 63 -14.81 -5.34 1.08
N VAL A 64 -14.78 -6.45 1.82
CA VAL A 64 -13.65 -6.80 2.72
C VAL A 64 -12.31 -6.82 2.00
N PRO A 65 -12.14 -7.46 0.84
CA PRO A 65 -10.86 -7.41 0.11
C PRO A 65 -10.44 -5.99 -0.24
N GLY A 66 -11.38 -5.14 -0.64
CA GLY A 66 -11.12 -3.73 -0.93
C GLY A 66 -10.63 -2.95 0.29
N LEU A 67 -11.27 -3.14 1.45
CA LEU A 67 -10.89 -2.50 2.71
C LEU A 67 -9.51 -2.97 3.22
N ILE A 68 -9.20 -4.25 3.07
CA ILE A 68 -7.86 -4.77 3.37
C ILE A 68 -6.82 -4.07 2.48
N MET A 69 -7.06 -4.01 1.16
CA MET A 69 -6.13 -3.36 0.24
C MET A 69 -5.99 -1.86 0.50
N MET A 70 -7.07 -1.16 0.82
CA MET A 70 -7.05 0.25 1.26
C MET A 70 -6.11 0.46 2.45
N SER A 71 -6.17 -0.45 3.43
CA SER A 71 -5.29 -0.40 4.62
C SER A 71 -3.83 -0.68 4.26
N VAL A 72 -3.58 -1.67 3.42
CA VAL A 72 -2.23 -2.00 2.92
C VAL A 72 -1.61 -0.80 2.20
N ILE A 73 -2.33 -0.22 1.24
CA ILE A 73 -1.92 0.94 0.44
C ILE A 73 -1.50 2.10 1.35
N THR A 74 -2.42 2.54 2.22
CA THR A 74 -2.20 3.70 3.07
C THR A 74 -1.04 3.51 4.03
N ASN A 75 -0.91 2.32 4.63
CA ASN A 75 0.11 2.07 5.64
C ASN A 75 1.49 1.82 5.03
N SER A 76 1.59 1.17 3.88
CA SER A 76 2.86 1.02 3.16
C SER A 76 3.42 2.38 2.72
N TYR A 77 2.56 3.23 2.16
CA TYR A 77 2.90 4.58 1.75
C TYR A 77 3.36 5.43 2.95
N SER A 78 2.51 5.55 3.98
CA SER A 78 2.78 6.39 5.15
C SER A 78 4.04 5.97 5.91
N ASN A 79 4.37 4.67 5.92
CA ASN A 79 5.57 4.19 6.57
C ASN A 79 6.83 4.82 5.98
N VAL A 80 6.98 4.71 4.65
CA VAL A 80 8.19 5.17 3.98
C VAL A 80 8.22 6.70 3.93
N THR A 81 7.07 7.33 3.64
CA THR A 81 6.97 8.80 3.62
C THR A 81 7.43 9.40 4.95
N SER A 82 6.88 8.92 6.07
CA SER A 82 7.24 9.45 7.38
C SER A 82 8.67 9.13 7.79
N SER A 83 9.16 7.92 7.45
CA SER A 83 10.52 7.51 7.81
C SER A 83 11.58 8.27 7.05
N PHE A 84 11.46 8.30 5.73
CA PHE A 84 12.46 8.95 4.88
C PHE A 84 12.45 10.47 5.08
N PHE A 85 11.25 11.08 5.17
CA PHE A 85 11.15 12.52 5.46
C PHE A 85 11.74 12.88 6.83
N SER A 86 11.47 12.10 7.87
CA SER A 86 12.08 12.33 9.20
C SER A 86 13.61 12.21 9.15
N ALA A 87 14.15 11.26 8.39
CA ALA A 87 15.58 11.12 8.20
C ALA A 87 16.19 12.31 7.43
N LYS A 88 15.46 12.82 6.42
CA LYS A 88 15.83 14.03 5.66
C LYS A 88 15.79 15.27 6.56
N PHE A 89 14.72 15.46 7.32
CA PHE A 89 14.57 16.59 8.23
C PHE A 89 15.66 16.64 9.31
N GLN A 90 16.10 15.47 9.79
CA GLN A 90 17.20 15.34 10.75
C GLN A 90 18.59 15.36 10.09
N ARG A 91 18.69 15.56 8.78
CA ARG A 91 19.91 15.52 7.97
C ARG A 91 20.68 14.18 8.00
N SER A 92 20.11 13.14 8.60
CA SER A 92 20.73 11.80 8.64
C SER A 92 20.73 11.09 7.28
N VAL A 93 19.92 11.56 6.31
CA VAL A 93 19.95 11.10 4.91
C VAL A 93 21.26 11.48 4.22
N GLU A 94 21.85 12.64 4.55
CA GLU A 94 23.12 13.08 3.98
C GLU A 94 24.25 12.11 4.34
N GLU A 95 24.30 11.66 5.61
CA GLU A 95 25.25 10.66 6.06
C GLU A 95 25.06 9.32 5.35
N LEU A 96 23.77 8.95 5.10
CA LEU A 96 23.46 7.71 4.41
C LEU A 96 23.87 7.73 2.93
N ILE A 97 23.71 8.87 2.25
CA ILE A 97 24.07 9.04 0.82
C ILE A 97 25.58 9.18 0.64
N THR A 98 26.27 9.79 1.61
CA THR A 98 27.74 9.91 1.57
C THR A 98 28.44 8.61 2.00
N SER A 99 27.72 7.67 2.60
CA SER A 99 28.25 6.35 2.96
C SER A 99 28.55 5.53 1.69
N PRO A 100 29.43 4.54 1.75
CA PRO A 100 29.75 3.68 0.60
C PRO A 100 28.65 2.69 0.26
N VAL A 101 27.42 2.85 0.82
CA VAL A 101 26.26 1.97 0.55
C VAL A 101 25.62 2.32 -0.79
N PRO A 102 25.46 1.36 -1.71
CA PRO A 102 24.83 1.63 -3.00
C PRO A 102 23.36 2.08 -2.86
N ASN A 103 22.94 3.00 -3.71
CA ASN A 103 21.58 3.57 -3.69
C ASN A 103 20.44 2.54 -3.74
N HIS A 104 20.63 1.44 -4.50
CA HIS A 104 19.62 0.38 -4.54
C HIS A 104 19.44 -0.32 -3.19
N VAL A 105 20.50 -0.47 -2.39
CA VAL A 105 20.42 -1.07 -1.05
C VAL A 105 19.65 -0.15 -0.10
N ILE A 106 19.89 1.15 -0.17
CA ILE A 106 19.16 2.16 0.61
C ILE A 106 17.68 2.13 0.25
N LEU A 107 17.35 2.25 -1.05
CA LEU A 107 15.98 2.26 -1.54
C LEU A 107 15.22 0.99 -1.17
N LEU A 108 15.82 -0.18 -1.40
CA LEU A 108 15.24 -1.48 -1.06
C LEU A 108 15.03 -1.62 0.45
N GLY A 109 15.94 -1.11 1.28
CA GLY A 109 15.82 -1.16 2.73
C GLY A 109 14.59 -0.39 3.24
N PHE A 110 14.36 0.83 2.78
CA PHE A 110 13.16 1.62 3.10
C PHE A 110 11.89 0.97 2.53
N MET A 111 11.93 0.51 1.28
CA MET A 111 10.80 -0.15 0.62
C MET A 111 10.35 -1.39 1.41
N VAL A 112 11.28 -2.27 1.81
CA VAL A 112 10.97 -3.47 2.60
C VAL A 112 10.37 -3.11 3.96
N GLY A 113 10.81 -2.01 4.59
CA GLY A 113 10.19 -1.47 5.80
C GLY A 113 8.72 -1.10 5.61
N GLY A 114 8.37 -0.47 4.48
CA GLY A 114 6.99 -0.15 4.11
C GLY A 114 6.17 -1.40 3.80
N VAL A 115 6.74 -2.36 3.06
CA VAL A 115 6.12 -3.66 2.78
C VAL A 115 5.80 -4.40 4.07
N ALA A 116 6.75 -4.47 5.01
CA ALA A 116 6.55 -5.13 6.29
C ALA A 116 5.37 -4.52 7.07
N ARG A 117 5.27 -3.19 7.14
CA ARG A 117 4.13 -2.54 7.80
C ARG A 117 2.82 -2.77 7.05
N GLY A 118 2.82 -2.69 5.72
CA GLY A 118 1.64 -2.96 4.90
C GLY A 118 1.11 -4.38 5.12
N ILE A 119 1.98 -5.38 5.12
CA ILE A 119 1.63 -6.79 5.38
C ILE A 119 1.11 -6.95 6.82
N CYS A 120 1.77 -6.37 7.82
CA CYS A 120 1.31 -6.44 9.22
C CYS A 120 -0.11 -5.86 9.38
N VAL A 121 -0.36 -4.68 8.81
CA VAL A 121 -1.69 -4.05 8.88
C VAL A 121 -2.71 -4.85 8.07
N GLY A 122 -2.38 -5.29 6.86
CA GLY A 122 -3.25 -6.14 6.05
C GLY A 122 -3.65 -7.43 6.78
N PHE A 123 -2.70 -8.07 7.46
CA PHE A 123 -2.95 -9.25 8.28
C PHE A 123 -3.88 -8.96 9.46
N ILE A 124 -3.63 -7.86 10.21
CA ILE A 124 -4.49 -7.45 11.34
C ILE A 124 -5.91 -7.16 10.86
N VAL A 125 -6.07 -6.41 9.77
CA VAL A 125 -7.39 -6.09 9.21
C VAL A 125 -8.09 -7.34 8.70
N THR A 126 -7.36 -8.30 8.13
CA THR A 126 -7.91 -9.62 7.76
C THR A 126 -8.42 -10.37 8.98
N LEU A 127 -7.64 -10.43 10.08
CA LEU A 127 -8.10 -11.06 11.32
C LEU A 127 -9.36 -10.39 11.88
N VAL A 128 -9.41 -9.07 11.85
CA VAL A 128 -10.60 -8.30 12.27
C VAL A 128 -11.80 -8.63 11.38
N SER A 129 -11.61 -8.74 10.07
CA SER A 129 -12.70 -9.04 9.12
C SER A 129 -13.34 -10.41 9.36
N LEU A 130 -12.57 -11.39 9.86
CA LEU A 130 -13.08 -12.73 10.19
C LEU A 130 -14.11 -12.72 11.35
N LEU A 131 -14.15 -11.65 12.16
CA LEU A 131 -15.20 -11.46 13.17
C LEU A 131 -16.56 -11.06 12.56
N PHE A 132 -16.55 -10.58 11.33
CA PHE A 132 -17.75 -10.05 10.67
C PHE A 132 -18.22 -10.92 9.50
N THR A 133 -17.31 -11.67 8.87
CA THR A 133 -17.64 -12.50 7.70
C THR A 133 -16.67 -13.67 7.56
N GLN A 134 -17.12 -14.71 6.87
CA GLN A 134 -16.24 -15.82 6.49
C GLN A 134 -15.53 -15.48 5.16
N LEU A 135 -14.22 -15.59 5.16
CA LEU A 135 -13.40 -15.44 3.97
C LEU A 135 -12.85 -16.80 3.54
N SER A 136 -13.02 -17.12 2.27
CA SER A 136 -12.37 -18.27 1.63
C SER A 136 -11.28 -17.76 0.70
N ILE A 137 -10.05 -18.24 0.85
CA ILE A 137 -8.98 -17.86 -0.06
C ILE A 137 -9.06 -18.76 -1.30
N PHE A 138 -9.47 -18.19 -2.43
CA PHE A 138 -9.58 -18.89 -3.70
C PHE A 138 -8.19 -19.18 -4.32
N ASN A 139 -7.30 -18.17 -4.33
CA ASN A 139 -5.95 -18.31 -4.87
C ASN A 139 -4.92 -17.57 -4.01
N ILE A 140 -4.20 -18.34 -3.19
CA ILE A 140 -3.23 -17.81 -2.24
C ILE A 140 -2.04 -17.12 -2.93
N PHE A 141 -1.60 -17.61 -4.10
CA PHE A 141 -0.48 -17.01 -4.82
C PHE A 141 -0.81 -15.61 -5.35
N VAL A 142 -2.01 -15.45 -5.96
CA VAL A 142 -2.49 -14.14 -6.41
C VAL A 142 -2.66 -13.19 -5.23
N THR A 143 -3.22 -13.67 -4.12
CA THR A 143 -3.41 -12.90 -2.89
C THR A 143 -2.09 -12.35 -2.36
N ILE A 144 -1.10 -13.22 -2.12
CA ILE A 144 0.22 -12.83 -1.58
C ILE A 144 0.96 -11.91 -2.56
N TYR A 145 0.98 -12.28 -3.85
CA TYR A 145 1.64 -11.48 -4.88
C TYR A 145 1.08 -10.06 -4.92
N THR A 146 -0.25 -9.92 -4.94
CA THR A 146 -0.92 -8.62 -5.01
C THR A 146 -0.60 -7.76 -3.78
N VAL A 147 -0.62 -8.33 -2.58
CA VAL A 147 -0.27 -7.60 -1.35
C VAL A 147 1.17 -7.11 -1.39
N ILE A 148 2.11 -7.96 -1.78
CA ILE A 148 3.53 -7.61 -1.82
C ILE A 148 3.79 -6.52 -2.86
N ILE A 149 3.34 -6.72 -4.11
CA ILE A 149 3.62 -5.79 -5.20
C ILE A 149 2.94 -4.42 -4.96
N THR A 150 1.73 -4.41 -4.42
CA THR A 150 1.03 -3.18 -4.03
C THR A 150 1.76 -2.45 -2.91
N SER A 151 2.20 -3.18 -1.88
CA SER A 151 2.98 -2.61 -0.78
C SER A 151 4.30 -2.01 -1.27
N MET A 152 4.98 -2.68 -2.21
CA MET A 152 6.21 -2.16 -2.83
C MET A 152 5.93 -0.87 -3.60
N LEU A 153 4.90 -0.86 -4.45
CA LEU A 153 4.52 0.29 -5.27
C LEU A 153 4.24 1.52 -4.40
N PHE A 154 3.41 1.37 -3.36
CA PHE A 154 3.06 2.51 -2.49
C PHE A 154 4.19 2.91 -1.54
N SER A 155 5.07 1.99 -1.16
CA SER A 155 6.31 2.32 -0.46
C SER A 155 7.21 3.22 -1.31
N LEU A 156 7.35 2.91 -2.61
CA LEU A 156 8.11 3.73 -3.56
C LEU A 156 7.43 5.08 -3.81
N GLY A 157 6.10 5.10 -3.92
CA GLY A 157 5.34 6.36 -4.01
C GLY A 157 5.54 7.24 -2.78
N GLY A 158 5.51 6.64 -1.59
CA GLY A 158 5.82 7.32 -0.34
C GLY A 158 7.24 7.87 -0.26
N PHE A 159 8.22 7.11 -0.78
CA PHE A 159 9.60 7.56 -0.91
C PHE A 159 9.72 8.79 -1.81
N ILE A 160 9.11 8.75 -3.00
CA ILE A 160 9.11 9.87 -3.95
C ILE A 160 8.48 11.12 -3.33
N ASN A 161 7.34 10.98 -2.64
CA ASN A 161 6.74 12.11 -1.92
C ASN A 161 7.69 12.70 -0.89
N ALA A 162 8.34 11.87 -0.08
CA ALA A 162 9.27 12.33 0.95
C ALA A 162 10.50 13.06 0.38
N VAL A 163 10.94 12.68 -0.83
CA VAL A 163 12.04 13.38 -1.52
C VAL A 163 11.66 14.83 -1.84
N TYR A 164 10.44 15.06 -2.34
CA TYR A 164 9.98 16.40 -2.73
C TYR A 164 9.42 17.22 -1.57
N ALA A 165 8.98 16.59 -0.50
CA ALA A 165 8.42 17.28 0.66
C ALA A 165 9.46 18.18 1.35
N LYS A 166 9.04 19.39 1.77
CA LYS A 166 9.83 20.38 2.51
C LYS A 166 9.39 20.53 3.96
N SER A 167 8.13 20.15 4.24
CA SER A 167 7.53 20.23 5.57
C SER A 167 6.77 18.95 5.92
N PHE A 168 6.42 18.77 7.21
CA PHE A 168 5.55 17.69 7.66
C PHE A 168 4.13 17.80 7.10
N ASP A 169 3.70 18.99 6.74
CA ASP A 169 2.39 19.20 6.10
C ASP A 169 2.41 18.69 4.66
N ASP A 170 3.50 18.90 3.92
CA ASP A 170 3.65 18.47 2.52
C ASP A 170 3.50 16.96 2.37
N ILE A 171 4.00 16.17 3.32
CA ILE A 171 3.87 14.72 3.26
C ILE A 171 2.43 14.22 3.40
N SER A 172 1.53 15.07 3.90
CA SER A 172 0.11 14.76 4.09
C SER A 172 -0.76 15.11 2.87
N ILE A 173 -0.26 15.97 1.96
CA ILE A 173 -1.01 16.46 0.79
C ILE A 173 -1.39 15.29 -0.14
N ILE A 174 -0.41 14.49 -0.56
CA ILE A 174 -0.65 13.39 -1.49
C ILE A 174 -1.58 12.32 -0.90
N PRO A 175 -1.40 11.82 0.34
CA PRO A 175 -2.36 10.90 0.94
C PRO A 175 -3.78 11.43 1.00
N THR A 176 -3.94 12.70 1.41
CA THR A 176 -5.26 13.27 1.64
C THR A 176 -5.99 13.62 0.35
N PHE A 177 -5.32 14.29 -0.58
CA PHE A 177 -5.98 14.84 -1.78
C PHE A 177 -5.90 13.95 -3.01
N ILE A 178 -4.98 13.01 -3.06
CA ILE A 178 -4.79 12.11 -4.21
C ILE A 178 -5.12 10.68 -3.83
N LEU A 179 -4.42 10.12 -2.82
CA LEU A 179 -4.52 8.70 -2.51
C LEU A 179 -5.90 8.34 -1.95
N THR A 180 -6.46 9.15 -1.06
CA THR A 180 -7.79 8.90 -0.49
C THR A 180 -8.88 8.91 -1.56
N PRO A 181 -9.05 9.93 -2.42
CA PRO A 181 -10.03 9.88 -3.50
C PRO A 181 -9.82 8.71 -4.47
N LEU A 182 -8.58 8.44 -4.89
CA LEU A 182 -8.30 7.31 -5.77
C LEU A 182 -8.66 5.97 -5.12
N THR A 183 -8.47 5.83 -3.82
CA THR A 183 -8.81 4.59 -3.11
C THR A 183 -10.33 4.40 -3.04
N TYR A 184 -11.10 5.44 -2.76
CA TYR A 184 -12.57 5.37 -2.79
C TYR A 184 -13.10 5.08 -4.20
N LEU A 185 -12.51 5.65 -5.23
CA LEU A 185 -12.83 5.40 -6.64
C LEU A 185 -12.20 4.11 -7.18
N GLY A 186 -11.45 3.38 -6.35
CA GLY A 186 -10.77 2.13 -6.69
C GLY A 186 -11.64 0.88 -6.72
N GLY A 187 -12.98 1.02 -6.65
CA GLY A 187 -13.88 -0.14 -6.62
C GLY A 187 -13.87 -0.89 -5.29
N VAL A 188 -13.54 -0.20 -4.18
CA VAL A 188 -13.53 -0.80 -2.83
C VAL A 188 -14.95 -1.11 -2.39
N PHE A 189 -15.88 -0.17 -2.58
CA PHE A 189 -17.25 -0.21 -2.06
C PHE A 189 -18.30 -0.60 -3.11
N TYR A 190 -17.94 -0.73 -4.38
CA TYR A 190 -18.84 -1.01 -5.48
C TYR A 190 -18.16 -1.85 -6.57
N ALA A 191 -18.96 -2.57 -7.34
CA ALA A 191 -18.48 -3.25 -8.53
C ALA A 191 -18.40 -2.25 -9.70
N ILE A 192 -17.30 -2.29 -10.46
CA ILE A 192 -17.10 -1.39 -11.61
C ILE A 192 -18.16 -1.64 -12.67
N SER A 193 -18.61 -2.90 -12.81
CA SER A 193 -19.69 -3.30 -13.68
C SER A 193 -21.03 -2.57 -13.44
N ASN A 194 -21.24 -2.06 -12.21
CA ASN A 194 -22.46 -1.32 -11.86
C ASN A 194 -22.41 0.17 -12.25
N LEU A 195 -21.28 0.67 -12.73
CA LEU A 195 -21.14 2.05 -13.19
C LEU A 195 -21.65 2.21 -14.62
N SER A 196 -22.00 3.46 -15.00
CA SER A 196 -22.25 3.76 -16.42
C SER A 196 -20.98 3.60 -17.26
N PRO A 197 -21.06 3.33 -18.58
CA PRO A 197 -19.88 3.07 -19.42
C PRO A 197 -18.80 4.16 -19.38
N PHE A 198 -19.20 5.41 -19.23
CA PHE A 198 -18.26 6.53 -19.08
C PHE A 198 -17.42 6.37 -17.78
N TRP A 199 -18.08 6.13 -16.66
CA TRP A 199 -17.39 5.99 -15.36
C TRP A 199 -16.60 4.68 -15.25
N GLN A 200 -17.01 3.63 -15.96
CA GLN A 200 -16.19 2.40 -16.06
C GLN A 200 -14.83 2.72 -16.70
N ASN A 201 -14.84 3.42 -17.84
CA ASN A 201 -13.60 3.81 -18.53
C ASN A 201 -12.73 4.75 -17.69
N VAL A 202 -13.32 5.71 -16.98
CA VAL A 202 -12.59 6.59 -16.06
C VAL A 202 -11.97 5.79 -14.90
N SER A 203 -12.71 4.83 -14.34
CA SER A 203 -12.20 3.98 -13.26
C SER A 203 -10.99 3.14 -13.70
N LEU A 204 -10.96 2.66 -14.94
CA LEU A 204 -9.82 1.90 -15.47
C LEU A 204 -8.52 2.71 -15.60
N LEU A 205 -8.58 4.03 -15.53
CA LEU A 205 -7.37 4.88 -15.42
C LEU A 205 -6.77 4.88 -14.01
N ASN A 206 -7.54 4.42 -13.02
CA ASN A 206 -7.10 4.37 -11.63
C ASN A 206 -6.33 3.07 -11.35
N PRO A 207 -5.02 3.12 -11.04
CA PRO A 207 -4.24 1.91 -10.77
C PRO A 207 -4.76 1.10 -9.57
N ILE A 208 -5.43 1.73 -8.61
CA ILE A 208 -5.97 1.06 -7.42
C ILE A 208 -7.08 0.07 -7.78
N VAL A 209 -7.83 0.32 -8.85
CA VAL A 209 -8.83 -0.62 -9.38
C VAL A 209 -8.23 -1.99 -9.66
N TYR A 210 -7.08 -2.03 -10.30
CA TYR A 210 -6.40 -3.29 -10.63
C TYR A 210 -5.92 -4.03 -9.37
N MET A 211 -5.47 -3.30 -8.36
CA MET A 211 -5.02 -3.88 -7.09
C MET A 211 -6.17 -4.50 -6.31
N VAL A 212 -7.26 -3.74 -6.16
CA VAL A 212 -8.46 -4.19 -5.45
C VAL A 212 -9.07 -5.40 -6.15
N ASN A 213 -9.17 -5.36 -7.49
CA ASN A 213 -9.75 -6.46 -8.27
C ASN A 213 -8.86 -7.72 -8.25
N ALA A 214 -7.53 -7.59 -8.40
CA ALA A 214 -6.61 -8.73 -8.30
C ALA A 214 -6.67 -9.38 -6.91
N PHE A 215 -6.70 -8.58 -5.86
CA PHE A 215 -6.81 -9.09 -4.48
C PHE A 215 -8.17 -9.72 -4.22
N ARG A 216 -9.27 -9.10 -4.70
CA ARG A 216 -10.62 -9.64 -4.62
C ARG A 216 -10.71 -11.00 -5.33
N TYR A 217 -10.11 -11.13 -6.51
CA TYR A 217 -10.01 -12.42 -7.18
C TYR A 217 -9.25 -13.44 -6.33
N GLY A 218 -8.14 -13.07 -5.71
CA GLY A 218 -7.38 -13.96 -4.85
C GLY A 218 -8.18 -14.48 -3.65
N ILE A 219 -9.08 -13.69 -3.10
CA ILE A 219 -9.93 -14.05 -1.96
C ILE A 219 -11.23 -14.74 -2.42
N LEU A 220 -11.98 -14.13 -3.34
CA LEU A 220 -13.34 -14.55 -3.69
C LEU A 220 -13.43 -15.33 -5.01
N GLY A 221 -12.39 -15.36 -5.83
CA GLY A 221 -12.47 -15.91 -7.18
C GLY A 221 -13.21 -15.03 -8.19
N HIS A 222 -13.64 -13.82 -7.78
CA HIS A 222 -14.41 -12.86 -8.59
C HIS A 222 -13.63 -11.59 -8.84
N SER A 223 -13.69 -11.07 -10.06
CA SER A 223 -13.05 -9.80 -10.46
C SER A 223 -13.81 -9.16 -11.61
N ASP A 224 -14.02 -7.84 -11.56
CA ASP A 224 -14.60 -7.06 -12.65
C ASP A 224 -13.61 -6.84 -13.80
N VAL A 225 -12.31 -6.97 -13.54
CA VAL A 225 -11.22 -6.76 -14.50
C VAL A 225 -10.40 -8.05 -14.62
N ASN A 226 -9.89 -8.34 -15.83
CA ASN A 226 -9.04 -9.50 -16.03
C ASN A 226 -7.85 -9.48 -15.07
N VAL A 227 -7.70 -10.54 -14.27
CA VAL A 227 -6.69 -10.64 -13.21
C VAL A 227 -5.26 -10.55 -13.76
N TRP A 228 -4.98 -11.16 -14.91
CA TRP A 228 -3.65 -11.15 -15.51
C TRP A 228 -3.26 -9.75 -15.98
N ILE A 229 -4.22 -9.01 -16.57
CA ILE A 229 -4.02 -7.60 -16.93
C ILE A 229 -3.76 -6.78 -15.66
N SER A 230 -4.52 -7.02 -14.60
CA SER A 230 -4.33 -6.34 -13.30
C SER A 230 -2.92 -6.57 -12.75
N LEU A 231 -2.44 -7.82 -12.72
CA LEU A 231 -1.10 -8.14 -12.24
C LEU A 231 0.00 -7.50 -13.10
N MET A 232 -0.17 -7.49 -14.44
CA MET A 232 0.78 -6.83 -15.34
C MET A 232 0.84 -5.32 -15.12
N VAL A 233 -0.31 -4.67 -15.01
CA VAL A 233 -0.39 -3.21 -14.79
C VAL A 233 0.28 -2.82 -13.47
N ILE A 234 -0.03 -3.55 -12.38
CA ILE A 234 0.56 -3.27 -11.06
C ILE A 234 2.08 -3.47 -11.08
N SER A 235 2.54 -4.55 -11.73
CA SER A 235 3.98 -4.86 -11.84
C SER A 235 4.73 -3.83 -12.66
N ALA A 236 4.16 -3.41 -13.79
CA ALA A 236 4.73 -2.36 -14.64
C ALA A 236 4.81 -1.01 -13.88
N ALA A 237 3.74 -0.64 -13.17
CA ALA A 237 3.70 0.56 -12.33
C ALA A 237 4.74 0.50 -11.21
N CYS A 238 4.91 -0.65 -10.55
CA CYS A 238 5.93 -0.83 -9.52
C CYS A 238 7.35 -0.67 -10.07
N PHE A 239 7.64 -1.27 -11.22
CA PHE A 239 8.93 -1.13 -11.88
C PHE A 239 9.21 0.32 -12.27
N MET A 240 8.22 1.01 -12.84
CA MET A 240 8.34 2.44 -13.20
C MET A 240 8.62 3.30 -11.97
N MET A 241 7.89 3.10 -10.86
CA MET A 241 8.13 3.83 -9.61
C MET A 241 9.50 3.53 -9.01
N TYR A 242 9.97 2.28 -9.12
CA TYR A 242 11.32 1.93 -8.68
C TYR A 242 12.39 2.67 -9.50
N ALA A 243 12.25 2.71 -10.82
CA ALA A 243 13.17 3.42 -11.70
C ALA A 243 13.21 4.92 -11.38
N ILE A 244 12.04 5.56 -11.15
CA ILE A 244 11.94 6.97 -10.77
C ILE A 244 12.61 7.20 -9.40
N ALA A 245 12.26 6.41 -8.38
CA ALA A 245 12.82 6.55 -7.04
C ALA A 245 14.35 6.36 -7.02
N TYR A 246 14.83 5.36 -7.75
CA TYR A 246 16.27 5.12 -7.90
C TYR A 246 16.99 6.29 -8.60
N HIS A 247 16.38 6.83 -9.65
CA HIS A 247 16.93 7.98 -10.38
C HIS A 247 17.02 9.23 -9.49
N LEU A 248 15.98 9.53 -8.71
CA LEU A 248 15.96 10.65 -7.76
C LEU A 248 17.03 10.48 -6.67
N LEU A 249 17.15 9.27 -6.12
CA LEU A 249 18.17 8.98 -5.12
C LEU A 249 19.59 9.09 -5.68
N SER A 250 19.82 8.61 -6.91
CA SER A 250 21.13 8.65 -7.55
C SER A 250 21.60 10.06 -7.92
N ARG A 251 20.68 10.96 -8.19
CA ARG A 251 20.97 12.38 -8.45
C ARG A 251 21.07 13.24 -7.18
N GLY A 252 20.68 12.71 -6.04
CA GLY A 252 20.61 13.48 -4.80
C GLY A 252 19.56 14.61 -4.83
N THR A 253 18.55 14.48 -5.73
CA THR A 253 17.51 15.50 -5.92
C THR A 253 16.70 15.67 -4.62
N GLY A 254 16.54 16.93 -4.16
CA GLY A 254 15.77 17.24 -2.95
C GLY A 254 16.37 16.75 -1.63
N MET A 255 17.62 16.33 -1.62
CA MET A 255 18.32 15.77 -0.45
C MET A 255 19.45 16.66 0.05
N ARG A 256 19.80 17.66 -0.74
CA ARG A 256 20.80 18.68 -0.40
C ARG A 256 20.12 20.03 -0.45
N GLU A 257 19.81 20.61 0.66
CA GLU A 257 19.44 22.01 0.85
C GLU A 257 20.38 22.66 1.86
#